data_9cdc28382eb09140bc3a93f774fddf63
#
_entry.id   9cdc28382eb09140bc3a93f774fddf63
#
_cell.length_a   1.000
_cell.length_b   1.000
_cell.length_c   1.000
_cell.angle_alpha   90.00
_cell.angle_beta   90.00
_cell.angle_gamma   90.00
#
_symmetry.space_group_name_H-M   'P 1'
#
loop_
_entity.id
_entity.type
_entity.pdbx_description
1 polymer ?
#
loop_
_entity_poly.entity_id
_entity_poly.type
_entity_poly.pdbx_seq_one_letter_code
_entity_poly.pdbx_strand_id
1 'polypeptide(L)'
;LEVCGTPVDLKAIQAEVFCVAGTTDHITPWQASYRSARLFGEHCEFVLSNSGHVQRILDPPGNPKARFFHGATLAEDPETWKAGATEQRDSWWLYWRDWLQARSGELKKAPRRTGNRACPPAESSPGTYVHER
;
A
#
# COMPACT_ATOMS: atom_id res chain seq x y z
N LEU A 1 -0.05 -24.15 -1.71
CA LEU A 1 -1.41 -24.04 -1.16
C LEU A 1 -2.42 -24.42 -2.24
N GLU A 2 -3.49 -25.11 -1.84
CA GLU A 2 -4.60 -25.50 -2.73
C GLU A 2 -5.93 -25.10 -2.09
N VAL A 3 -6.82 -24.54 -2.87
CA VAL A 3 -8.17 -24.15 -2.44
C VAL A 3 -9.19 -24.72 -3.42
N CYS A 4 -10.12 -25.53 -2.94
CA CYS A 4 -11.14 -26.19 -3.76
C CYS A 4 -10.58 -26.93 -4.99
N GLY A 5 -9.48 -27.66 -4.83
CA GLY A 5 -8.83 -28.41 -5.91
C GLY A 5 -8.00 -27.53 -6.87
N THR A 6 -7.87 -26.24 -6.61
CA THR A 6 -7.11 -25.32 -7.46
C THR A 6 -5.82 -24.90 -6.73
N PRO A 7 -4.63 -25.12 -7.32
CA PRO A 7 -3.38 -24.62 -6.78
C PRO A 7 -3.36 -23.09 -6.73
N VAL A 8 -2.94 -22.54 -5.59
CA VAL A 8 -2.75 -21.09 -5.43
C VAL A 8 -1.27 -20.77 -5.63
N ASP A 9 -0.97 -20.05 -6.69
CA ASP A 9 0.37 -19.54 -6.98
C ASP A 9 0.34 -18.01 -7.08
N LEU A 10 0.92 -17.33 -6.09
CA LEU A 10 0.98 -15.86 -6.07
C LEU A 10 1.91 -15.30 -7.15
N LYS A 11 2.85 -16.10 -7.68
CA LYS A 11 3.71 -15.70 -8.80
C LYS A 11 2.95 -15.59 -10.11
N ALA A 12 1.77 -16.20 -10.22
CA ALA A 12 0.90 -16.09 -11.39
C ALA A 12 0.16 -14.75 -11.45
N ILE A 13 0.20 -13.94 -10.41
CA ILE A 13 -0.43 -12.61 -10.37
C ILE A 13 0.39 -11.66 -11.24
N GLN A 14 -0.26 -11.12 -12.28
CA GLN A 14 0.34 -10.17 -13.23
C GLN A 14 0.06 -8.71 -12.87
N ALA A 15 -0.81 -8.47 -11.89
CA ALA A 15 -1.09 -7.12 -11.41
C ALA A 15 0.13 -6.54 -10.69
N GLU A 16 0.40 -5.27 -10.90
CA GLU A 16 1.41 -4.57 -10.13
C GLU A 16 0.93 -4.37 -8.68
N VAL A 17 1.80 -4.64 -7.75
CA VAL A 17 1.51 -4.67 -6.32
C VAL A 17 2.35 -3.63 -5.60
N PHE A 18 1.75 -2.88 -4.70
CA PHE A 18 2.46 -1.95 -3.81
C PHE A 18 2.28 -2.42 -2.36
N CYS A 19 3.36 -2.89 -1.75
CA CYS A 19 3.37 -3.43 -0.40
C CYS A 19 4.00 -2.45 0.59
N VAL A 20 3.33 -2.20 1.71
CA VAL A 20 3.85 -1.34 2.78
C VAL A 20 3.97 -2.12 4.08
N ALA A 21 5.14 -2.05 4.71
CA ALA A 21 5.40 -2.61 6.03
C ALA A 21 5.95 -1.53 6.98
N GLY A 22 5.98 -1.82 8.27
CA GLY A 22 6.51 -0.93 9.30
C GLY A 22 7.64 -1.57 10.08
N THR A 23 8.74 -0.85 10.29
CA THR A 23 9.94 -1.37 10.98
C THR A 23 9.68 -1.82 12.42
N THR A 24 8.73 -1.16 13.10
CA THR A 24 8.39 -1.43 14.51
C THR A 24 7.03 -2.13 14.66
N ASP A 25 6.53 -2.71 13.59
CA ASP A 25 5.29 -3.49 13.62
C ASP A 25 5.56 -4.85 14.31
N HIS A 26 4.99 -5.00 15.52
CA HIS A 26 5.13 -6.20 16.33
C HIS A 26 4.04 -7.24 16.06
N ILE A 27 2.98 -6.87 15.32
CA ILE A 27 1.88 -7.79 14.96
C ILE A 27 2.21 -8.49 13.66
N THR A 28 2.66 -7.74 12.66
CA THR A 28 3.11 -8.26 11.37
C THR A 28 4.57 -7.84 11.12
N PRO A 29 5.55 -8.60 11.59
CA PRO A 29 6.96 -8.28 11.41
C PRO A 29 7.27 -8.00 9.95
N TRP A 30 7.98 -6.91 9.68
CA TRP A 30 8.21 -6.44 8.32
C TRP A 30 8.96 -7.46 7.45
N GLN A 31 9.81 -8.30 8.05
CA GLN A 31 10.51 -9.37 7.34
C GLN A 31 9.53 -10.42 6.78
N ALA A 32 8.42 -10.69 7.49
CA ALA A 32 7.39 -11.60 6.99
C ALA A 32 6.61 -10.94 5.82
N SER A 33 6.26 -9.66 5.96
CA SER A 33 5.63 -8.87 4.89
C SER A 33 6.53 -8.79 3.65
N TYR A 34 7.83 -8.60 3.84
CA TYR A 34 8.83 -8.59 2.77
C TYR A 34 8.89 -9.93 2.02
N ARG A 35 8.91 -11.06 2.75
CA ARG A 35 8.90 -12.39 2.13
C ARG A 35 7.61 -12.62 1.32
N SER A 36 6.47 -12.09 1.80
CA SER A 36 5.21 -12.13 1.04
C SER A 36 5.30 -11.27 -0.23
N ALA A 37 5.89 -10.08 -0.15
CA ALA A 37 6.10 -9.22 -1.31
C ALA A 37 6.94 -9.91 -2.40
N ARG A 38 7.96 -10.65 -2.02
CA ARG A 38 8.78 -11.44 -2.96
C ARG A 38 8.01 -12.50 -3.75
N LEU A 39 6.88 -12.98 -3.24
CA LEU A 39 6.05 -13.95 -3.96
C LEU A 39 5.38 -13.34 -5.20
N PHE A 40 5.23 -12.02 -5.25
CA PHE A 40 4.72 -11.30 -6.43
C PHE A 40 5.83 -11.00 -7.46
N GLY A 41 7.10 -11.27 -7.14
CA GLY A 41 8.22 -11.06 -8.05
C GLY A 41 8.49 -9.60 -8.39
N GLU A 42 8.85 -9.34 -9.65
CA GLU A 42 9.21 -8.01 -10.16
C GLU A 42 8.01 -7.05 -10.23
N HIS A 43 6.80 -7.55 -10.11
CA HIS A 43 5.58 -6.75 -10.09
C HIS A 43 5.31 -6.06 -8.75
N CYS A 44 6.15 -6.30 -7.73
CA CYS A 44 5.95 -5.77 -6.40
C CYS A 44 6.93 -4.67 -6.06
N GLU A 45 6.40 -3.47 -5.83
CA GLU A 45 7.10 -2.38 -5.13
C GLU A 45 6.95 -2.58 -3.62
N PHE A 46 8.06 -2.66 -2.90
CA PHE A 46 8.06 -2.82 -1.44
C PHE A 46 8.59 -1.57 -0.76
N VAL A 47 7.81 -1.08 0.20
CA VAL A 47 8.12 0.11 0.99
C VAL A 47 8.12 -0.24 2.48
N LEU A 48 9.16 0.18 3.18
CA LEU A 48 9.32 -0.03 4.61
C LEU A 48 9.30 1.30 5.35
N SER A 49 8.17 1.63 5.98
CA SER A 49 8.01 2.82 6.81
C SER A 49 8.74 2.65 8.16
N ASN A 50 9.19 3.74 8.76
CA ASN A 50 9.84 3.75 10.07
C ASN A 50 8.86 3.67 11.26
N SER A 51 7.64 3.21 11.06
CA SER A 51 6.55 3.25 12.04
C SER A 51 6.00 1.87 12.37
N GLY A 52 5.07 1.83 13.36
CA GLY A 52 4.41 0.62 13.84
C GLY A 52 3.13 0.28 13.07
N HIS A 53 2.37 -0.69 13.60
CA HIS A 53 1.25 -1.34 12.92
C HIS A 53 0.21 -0.39 12.32
N VAL A 54 -0.28 0.56 13.09
CA VAL A 54 -1.29 1.54 12.62
C VAL A 54 -0.63 2.70 11.90
N GLN A 55 0.44 3.25 12.47
CA GLN A 55 1.10 4.45 11.98
C GLN A 55 1.76 4.26 10.61
N ARG A 56 2.12 3.02 10.24
CA ARG A 56 2.63 2.74 8.88
C ARG A 56 1.61 3.08 7.79
N ILE A 57 0.31 2.99 8.11
CA ILE A 57 -0.78 3.30 7.17
C ILE A 57 -1.16 4.78 7.30
N LEU A 58 -1.26 5.29 8.54
CA LEU A 58 -1.58 6.68 8.83
C LEU A 58 -0.30 7.53 8.89
N ASP A 59 0.23 7.84 7.73
CA ASP A 59 1.47 8.61 7.59
C ASP A 59 1.26 9.82 6.66
N PRO A 60 0.45 10.82 7.09
CA PRO A 60 0.15 11.98 6.25
C PRO A 60 1.42 12.80 5.97
N PRO A 61 1.53 13.44 4.78
CA PRO A 61 2.61 14.35 4.45
C PRO A 61 2.76 15.47 5.48
N GLY A 62 3.99 15.90 5.71
CA GLY A 62 4.31 16.97 6.66
C GLY A 62 4.71 16.47 8.07
N ASN A 63 4.74 15.16 8.31
CA ASN A 63 5.32 14.61 9.54
C ASN A 63 6.85 14.66 9.46
N PRO A 64 7.54 15.48 10.27
CA PRO A 64 9.01 15.63 10.18
C PRO A 64 9.79 14.38 10.63
N LYS A 65 9.12 13.42 11.26
CA LYS A 65 9.69 12.13 11.69
C LYS A 65 9.47 11.02 10.68
N ALA A 66 8.62 11.25 9.68
CA ALA A 66 8.33 10.25 8.67
C ALA A 66 9.57 9.99 7.81
N ARG A 67 9.85 8.73 7.61
CA ARG A 67 10.85 8.24 6.68
C ARG A 67 10.49 6.84 6.22
N PHE A 68 10.91 6.49 5.06
CA PHE A 68 10.69 5.15 4.53
C PHE A 68 11.88 4.71 3.68
N PHE A 69 11.98 3.41 3.52
CA PHE A 69 12.97 2.76 2.67
C PHE A 69 12.27 2.17 1.46
N HIS A 70 12.88 2.30 0.30
CA HIS A 70 12.43 1.68 -0.95
C HIS A 70 13.66 1.26 -1.77
N GLY A 71 13.48 0.32 -2.66
CA GLY A 71 14.60 -0.16 -3.48
C GLY A 71 14.12 -0.84 -4.74
N ALA A 72 14.95 -0.81 -5.77
CA ALA A 72 14.60 -1.29 -7.08
C ALA A 72 14.43 -2.82 -7.15
N THR A 73 15.21 -3.59 -6.42
CA THR A 73 15.23 -5.06 -6.53
C THR A 73 15.05 -5.73 -5.19
N LEU A 74 14.10 -6.67 -5.10
CA LEU A 74 13.87 -7.46 -3.91
C LEU A 74 14.97 -8.54 -3.78
N ALA A 75 15.93 -8.31 -2.87
CA ALA A 75 16.97 -9.28 -2.50
C ALA A 75 16.40 -10.53 -1.83
N GLU A 76 17.16 -11.59 -1.73
CA GLU A 76 16.69 -12.81 -1.08
C GLU A 76 16.48 -12.61 0.43
N ASP A 77 17.41 -11.93 1.08
CA ASP A 77 17.35 -11.62 2.50
C ASP A 77 16.78 -10.21 2.75
N PRO A 78 15.81 -10.06 3.69
CA PRO A 78 15.22 -8.78 4.01
C PRO A 78 16.22 -7.73 4.52
N GLU A 79 17.16 -8.12 5.37
CA GLU A 79 18.14 -7.18 5.94
C GLU A 79 19.15 -6.73 4.88
N THR A 80 19.53 -7.61 3.98
CA THR A 80 20.34 -7.26 2.81
C THR A 80 19.60 -6.25 1.91
N TRP A 81 18.32 -6.47 1.65
CA TRP A 81 17.50 -5.51 0.93
C TRP A 81 17.49 -4.16 1.62
N LYS A 82 17.21 -4.14 2.94
CA LYS A 82 17.14 -2.90 3.72
C LYS A 82 18.45 -2.15 3.73
N ALA A 83 19.58 -2.85 3.84
CA ALA A 83 20.90 -2.25 3.81
C ALA A 83 21.24 -1.57 2.47
N GLY A 84 20.68 -2.07 1.37
CA GLY A 84 20.83 -1.52 0.03
C GLY A 84 19.72 -0.56 -0.39
N ALA A 85 18.65 -0.44 0.40
CA ALA A 85 17.50 0.40 0.07
C ALA A 85 17.81 1.89 0.22
N THR A 86 17.13 2.70 -0.55
CA THR A 86 17.18 4.16 -0.44
C THR A 86 16.30 4.62 0.71
N GLU A 87 16.88 5.34 1.67
CA GLU A 87 16.09 6.03 2.71
C GLU A 87 15.61 7.39 2.19
N GLN A 88 14.30 7.63 2.27
CA GLN A 88 13.69 8.91 1.95
C GLN A 88 13.01 9.49 3.19
N ARG A 89 13.26 10.80 3.45
CA ARG A 89 12.60 11.53 4.53
C ARG A 89 11.37 12.21 3.97
N ASP A 90 10.25 11.66 4.26
CA ASP A 90 8.88 12.15 4.02
C ASP A 90 7.88 11.02 4.26
N SER A 91 6.61 11.31 4.07
CA SER A 91 5.56 10.30 4.02
C SER A 91 5.67 9.44 2.75
N TRP A 92 5.59 8.12 2.91
CA TRP A 92 5.51 7.19 1.77
C TRP A 92 4.26 7.41 0.91
N TRP A 93 3.24 8.14 1.40
CA TRP A 93 2.03 8.47 0.62
C TRP A 93 2.36 9.27 -0.63
N LEU A 94 3.40 10.15 -0.58
CA LEU A 94 3.82 10.91 -1.76
C LEU A 94 4.41 9.99 -2.82
N TYR A 95 5.25 9.05 -2.40
CA TYR A 95 5.83 8.04 -3.27
C TYR A 95 4.73 7.12 -3.87
N TRP A 96 3.77 6.68 -3.07
CA TRP A 96 2.63 5.90 -3.51
C TRP A 96 1.70 6.69 -4.46
N ARG A 97 1.48 7.96 -4.20
CA ARG A 97 0.74 8.85 -5.12
C ARG A 97 1.37 8.84 -6.51
N ASP A 98 2.69 9.01 -6.59
CA ASP A 98 3.41 9.08 -7.87
C ASP A 98 3.37 7.72 -8.58
N TRP A 99 3.49 6.62 -7.82
CA TRP A 99 3.31 5.26 -8.33
C TRP A 99 1.90 5.04 -8.90
N LEU A 100 0.85 5.51 -8.22
CA LEU A 100 -0.54 5.44 -8.70
C LEU A 100 -0.75 6.32 -9.94
N GLN A 101 -0.23 7.55 -9.95
CA GLN A 101 -0.39 8.48 -11.06
C GLN A 101 0.20 7.90 -12.35
N ALA A 102 1.36 7.27 -12.27
CA ALA A 102 2.00 6.63 -13.43
C ALA A 102 1.13 5.50 -14.04
N ARG A 103 0.15 4.98 -13.30
CA ARG A 103 -0.72 3.85 -13.66
C ARG A 103 -2.18 4.21 -13.88
N SER A 104 -2.56 5.44 -13.57
CA SER A 104 -3.98 5.87 -13.56
C SER A 104 -4.47 6.42 -14.91
N GLY A 105 -3.61 6.61 -15.87
CA GLY A 105 -3.93 7.27 -17.13
C GLY A 105 -4.15 8.78 -16.98
N GLU A 106 -4.82 9.38 -17.95
CA GLU A 106 -5.02 10.83 -17.97
C GLU A 106 -5.98 11.34 -16.90
N LEU A 107 -5.69 12.53 -16.39
CA LEU A 107 -6.57 13.22 -15.44
C LEU A 107 -7.91 13.56 -16.09
N LYS A 108 -9.00 13.16 -15.44
CA LYS A 108 -10.36 13.49 -15.85
C LYS A 108 -10.96 14.54 -14.93
N LYS A 109 -11.82 15.38 -15.49
CA LYS A 109 -12.57 16.36 -14.70
C LYS A 109 -13.40 15.64 -13.63
N ALA A 110 -13.26 16.06 -12.38
CA ALA A 110 -14.05 15.51 -11.28
C ALA A 110 -15.56 15.64 -11.54
N PRO A 111 -16.36 14.64 -11.18
CA PRO A 111 -17.81 14.74 -11.23
C PRO A 111 -18.30 15.94 -10.39
N ARG A 112 -19.26 16.70 -10.91
CA ARG A 112 -19.85 17.82 -10.17
C ARG A 112 -20.80 17.38 -9.04
N ARG A 113 -21.27 16.13 -9.11
CA ARG A 113 -22.22 15.53 -8.15
C ARG A 113 -21.77 14.12 -7.83
N THR A 114 -22.01 13.69 -6.61
CA THR A 114 -21.87 12.28 -6.19
C THR A 114 -23.00 11.45 -6.80
N GLY A 115 -22.73 10.18 -7.07
CA GLY A 115 -23.68 9.23 -7.63
C GLY A 115 -23.99 9.44 -9.11
N ASN A 116 -24.91 8.64 -9.63
CA ASN A 116 -25.41 8.67 -10.99
C ASN A 116 -26.87 8.19 -11.03
N ARG A 117 -27.46 8.04 -12.25
CA ARG A 117 -28.86 7.61 -12.38
C ARG A 117 -29.12 6.21 -11.84
N ALA A 118 -28.17 5.27 -11.97
CA ALA A 118 -28.31 3.92 -11.45
C ALA A 118 -28.04 3.81 -9.95
N CYS A 119 -27.15 4.68 -9.45
CA CYS A 119 -26.77 4.78 -8.05
C CYS A 119 -26.91 6.23 -7.59
N PRO A 120 -28.11 6.71 -7.33
CA PRO A 120 -28.33 8.08 -6.87
C PRO A 120 -27.71 8.28 -5.48
N PRO A 121 -27.28 9.52 -5.16
CA PRO A 121 -26.85 9.83 -3.81
C PRO A 121 -28.01 9.64 -2.84
N ALA A 122 -27.78 9.00 -1.71
CA ALA A 122 -28.79 8.79 -0.69
C ALA A 122 -28.77 9.95 0.32
N GLU A 123 -27.98 9.82 1.37
CA GLU A 123 -27.96 10.79 2.46
C GLU A 123 -26.73 11.68 2.43
N SER A 124 -26.82 12.83 3.07
CA SER A 124 -25.67 13.68 3.32
C SER A 124 -24.73 13.00 4.32
N SER A 125 -23.42 13.20 4.16
CA SER A 125 -22.44 12.73 5.14
C SER A 125 -22.71 13.35 6.53
N PRO A 126 -22.60 12.58 7.60
CA PRO A 126 -22.10 11.20 7.72
C PRO A 126 -23.16 10.10 7.54
N GLY A 127 -24.38 10.42 7.15
CA GLY A 127 -25.50 9.49 7.06
C GLY A 127 -26.22 9.29 8.40
N THR A 128 -27.26 8.45 8.40
CA THR A 128 -28.07 8.18 9.60
C THR A 128 -27.54 7.08 10.49
N TYR A 129 -26.65 6.22 9.96
CA TYR A 129 -26.08 5.09 10.71
C TYR A 129 -25.41 5.48 12.04
N VAL A 130 -24.88 6.70 12.13
CA VAL A 130 -24.21 7.21 13.34
C VAL A 130 -25.19 7.44 14.51
N HIS A 131 -26.49 7.45 14.25
CA HIS A 131 -27.56 7.62 15.23
C HIS A 131 -28.19 6.28 15.65
N GLU A 132 -27.85 5.18 14.98
CA GLU A 132 -28.28 3.84 15.36
C GLU A 132 -27.58 3.41 16.65
N ARG A 133 -28.36 2.90 17.62
CA ARG A 133 -27.88 2.45 18.93
C ARG A 133 -28.01 0.95 19.06
#